data_7c6170cea7ef605a1bedf038391d5b54
#
_entry.id   7c6170cea7ef605a1bedf038391d5b54
#
_cell.length_a   1.000
_cell.length_b   1.000
_cell.length_c   1.000
_cell.angle_alpha   90.00
_cell.angle_beta   90.00
_cell.angle_gamma   90.00
#
_symmetry.space_group_name_H-M   'P 1'
#
loop_
_entity.id
_entity.type
_entity.pdbx_description
1 polymer ?
#
loop_
_entity_poly.entity_id
_entity_poly.type
_entity_poly.pdbx_seq_one_letter_code
_entity_poly.pdbx_strand_id
1 'polypeptide(L)'
;LQYFEKEVDVFDVSCGLNGSIQYQIDANYLPDGWRSYMAKAVKEKYGKPCMTVGNIRDPKVAEDILARGDADFIGMGRGLIADPEWVNKVEFGNECDIRKCISCNIGCAGHRIGLNQPIRCTVNPAVNTGEDYMKQKVNKPCNVVVIGGGTAGLEAACTAAEVGCTTFLIEKKAELGGLASVISKIPDKKRLADFPNYMIHRASKLHNLFIFKNTSATAELVKSLNPDIIVNATGSVPTLPPITGLHDLVDKDGTNVATVLKMIERINEYPEDMTGKKVSIIGGGAVGLDVMEF
;
A
#
# COMPACT_ATOMS: atom_id res chain seq x y z
N LEU A 1 4.91 -34.66 -10.52
CA LEU A 1 3.81 -35.01 -9.60
C LEU A 1 3.42 -36.48 -9.68
N GLN A 2 3.32 -37.09 -10.87
CA GLN A 2 2.87 -38.46 -11.07
C GLN A 2 3.67 -39.54 -10.27
N TYR A 3 4.93 -39.28 -9.90
CA TYR A 3 5.74 -40.17 -9.09
C TYR A 3 5.39 -40.12 -7.60
N PHE A 4 4.79 -39.03 -7.14
CA PHE A 4 4.49 -38.77 -5.73
C PHE A 4 3.02 -38.81 -5.40
N GLU A 5 2.13 -38.90 -6.41
CA GLU A 5 0.68 -38.76 -6.21
C GLU A 5 0.10 -39.77 -5.19
N LYS A 6 0.71 -40.95 -5.05
CA LYS A 6 0.26 -41.96 -4.09
C LYS A 6 0.74 -41.70 -2.66
N GLU A 7 1.82 -40.92 -2.52
CA GLU A 7 2.54 -40.71 -1.26
C GLU A 7 2.15 -39.38 -0.58
N VAL A 8 1.32 -38.56 -1.23
CA VAL A 8 0.92 -37.26 -0.69
C VAL A 8 -0.59 -37.16 -0.52
N ASP A 9 -1.04 -36.45 0.50
CA ASP A 9 -2.46 -36.22 0.79
C ASP A 9 -2.97 -34.91 0.19
N VAL A 10 -2.09 -33.90 0.08
CA VAL A 10 -2.42 -32.54 -0.41
C VAL A 10 -1.29 -32.04 -1.29
N PHE A 11 -1.62 -31.37 -2.38
CA PHE A 11 -0.66 -30.64 -3.20
C PHE A 11 -0.67 -29.13 -2.86
N ASP A 12 0.48 -28.59 -2.44
CA ASP A 12 0.71 -27.14 -2.39
C ASP A 12 1.25 -26.68 -3.75
N VAL A 13 0.43 -25.97 -4.51
CA VAL A 13 0.70 -25.58 -5.88
C VAL A 13 1.18 -24.14 -5.96
N SER A 14 2.48 -24.00 -6.22
CA SER A 14 3.11 -22.70 -6.47
C SER A 14 3.83 -22.70 -7.83
N CYS A 15 4.41 -21.59 -8.23
CA CYS A 15 5.18 -21.50 -9.47
C CYS A 15 6.36 -20.53 -9.34
N GLY A 16 7.21 -20.54 -10.37
CA GLY A 16 8.39 -19.71 -10.46
C GLY A 16 9.66 -20.40 -9.97
N LEU A 17 10.76 -20.00 -10.56
CA LEU A 17 12.13 -20.43 -10.25
C LEU A 17 12.99 -19.20 -10.01
N ASN A 18 14.24 -19.35 -9.59
CA ASN A 18 15.17 -18.24 -9.43
C ASN A 18 15.33 -17.40 -10.71
N GLY A 19 15.26 -18.02 -11.89
CA GLY A 19 15.30 -17.33 -13.19
C GLY A 19 13.99 -16.66 -13.59
N SER A 20 12.89 -16.91 -12.86
CA SER A 20 11.57 -16.33 -13.08
C SER A 20 10.96 -15.86 -11.76
N ILE A 21 11.76 -15.17 -10.96
CA ILE A 21 11.44 -14.78 -9.58
C ILE A 21 10.17 -13.91 -9.48
N GLN A 22 9.84 -13.15 -10.51
CA GLN A 22 8.62 -12.35 -10.60
C GLN A 22 7.32 -13.18 -10.53
N TYR A 23 7.40 -14.48 -10.86
CA TYR A 23 6.30 -15.44 -10.71
C TYR A 23 6.37 -16.23 -9.42
N GLN A 24 7.51 -16.25 -8.74
CA GLN A 24 7.65 -16.83 -7.41
C GLN A 24 7.19 -15.85 -6.33
N ILE A 25 7.56 -14.58 -6.50
CA ILE A 25 7.25 -13.48 -5.60
C ILE A 25 6.46 -12.44 -6.40
N ASP A 26 5.15 -12.64 -6.46
CA ASP A 26 4.28 -11.84 -7.31
C ASP A 26 4.48 -10.34 -7.13
N ALA A 27 4.69 -9.64 -8.23
CA ALA A 27 4.71 -8.19 -8.27
C ALA A 27 3.28 -7.60 -8.27
N ASN A 28 3.19 -6.29 -8.08
CA ASN A 28 1.91 -5.59 -7.99
C ASN A 28 1.08 -5.60 -9.29
N TYR A 29 1.70 -5.77 -10.46
CA TYR A 29 1.01 -5.85 -11.74
C TYR A 29 0.32 -7.21 -12.00
N LEU A 30 0.70 -8.27 -11.25
CA LEU A 30 0.01 -9.56 -11.37
C LEU A 30 -1.33 -9.53 -10.62
N PRO A 31 -2.44 -9.98 -11.22
CA PRO A 31 -3.74 -9.99 -10.56
C PRO A 31 -3.76 -10.77 -9.25
N ASP A 32 -4.70 -10.45 -8.39
CA ASP A 32 -4.91 -11.20 -7.15
C ASP A 32 -5.42 -12.61 -7.48
N GLY A 33 -4.77 -13.64 -6.89
CA GLY A 33 -5.14 -15.05 -7.10
C GLY A 33 -4.89 -15.58 -8.52
N TRP A 34 -4.11 -14.89 -9.36
CA TRP A 34 -3.93 -15.15 -10.79
C TRP A 34 -3.54 -16.59 -11.15
N ARG A 35 -2.88 -17.30 -10.23
CA ARG A 35 -2.37 -18.65 -10.51
C ARG A 35 -3.28 -19.78 -10.01
N SER A 36 -4.49 -19.51 -9.51
CA SER A 36 -5.42 -20.52 -8.99
C SER A 36 -5.74 -21.62 -10.03
N TYR A 37 -5.70 -21.27 -11.32
CA TYR A 37 -5.87 -22.22 -12.41
C TYR A 37 -4.84 -23.37 -12.41
N MET A 38 -3.63 -23.16 -11.86
CA MET A 38 -2.62 -24.19 -11.75
C MET A 38 -3.02 -25.23 -10.70
N ALA A 39 -3.54 -24.80 -9.56
CA ALA A 39 -4.07 -25.68 -8.53
C ALA A 39 -5.26 -26.48 -9.07
N LYS A 40 -6.16 -25.82 -9.81
CA LYS A 40 -7.28 -26.47 -10.49
C LYS A 40 -6.83 -27.60 -11.40
N ALA A 41 -5.86 -27.35 -12.27
CA ALA A 41 -5.34 -28.33 -13.19
C ALA A 41 -4.71 -29.55 -12.47
N VAL A 42 -4.03 -29.33 -11.34
CA VAL A 42 -3.47 -30.39 -10.51
C VAL A 42 -4.60 -31.19 -9.84
N LYS A 43 -5.59 -30.51 -9.27
CA LYS A 43 -6.75 -31.11 -8.62
C LYS A 43 -7.55 -31.98 -9.58
N GLU A 44 -7.87 -31.47 -10.76
CA GLU A 44 -8.58 -32.21 -11.80
C GLU A 44 -7.83 -33.45 -12.28
N LYS A 45 -6.50 -33.33 -12.38
CA LYS A 45 -5.67 -34.44 -12.89
C LYS A 45 -5.48 -35.56 -11.86
N TYR A 46 -5.30 -35.25 -10.59
CA TYR A 46 -4.90 -36.21 -9.56
C TYR A 46 -6.01 -36.52 -8.55
N GLY A 47 -7.14 -35.78 -8.58
CA GLY A 47 -8.28 -36.03 -7.67
C GLY A 47 -7.97 -35.81 -6.20
N LYS A 48 -6.92 -35.01 -5.87
CA LYS A 48 -6.51 -34.76 -4.51
C LYS A 48 -6.73 -33.28 -4.13
N PRO A 49 -6.90 -32.99 -2.83
CA PRO A 49 -6.99 -31.62 -2.35
C PRO A 49 -5.77 -30.80 -2.76
N CYS A 50 -6.00 -29.55 -3.15
CA CYS A 50 -4.94 -28.65 -3.57
C CYS A 50 -5.01 -27.33 -2.82
N MET A 51 -3.84 -26.79 -2.45
CA MET A 51 -3.65 -25.44 -1.97
C MET A 51 -3.16 -24.56 -3.12
N THR A 52 -3.65 -23.33 -3.20
CA THR A 52 -3.12 -22.29 -4.10
C THR A 52 -2.55 -21.14 -3.30
N VAL A 53 -1.55 -20.46 -3.87
CA VAL A 53 -0.92 -19.27 -3.32
C VAL A 53 -0.68 -18.27 -4.45
N GLY A 54 -0.66 -16.97 -4.17
CA GLY A 54 -0.26 -15.96 -5.16
C GLY A 54 -1.11 -14.69 -5.10
N ASN A 55 -0.55 -13.62 -4.58
CA ASN A 55 -1.20 -12.31 -4.42
C ASN A 55 -2.61 -12.35 -3.76
N ILE A 56 -2.94 -13.41 -3.05
CA ILE A 56 -4.21 -13.49 -2.34
C ILE A 56 -4.09 -12.61 -1.09
N ARG A 57 -4.85 -11.52 -1.07
CA ARG A 57 -4.80 -10.47 -0.05
C ARG A 57 -6.19 -9.88 0.24
N ASP A 58 -7.14 -10.14 -0.65
CA ASP A 58 -8.54 -9.75 -0.52
C ASP A 58 -9.37 -10.98 -0.17
N PRO A 59 -10.22 -10.93 0.89
CA PRO A 59 -11.09 -12.03 1.28
C PRO A 59 -11.98 -12.52 0.14
N LYS A 60 -12.54 -11.59 -0.62
CA LYS A 60 -13.41 -11.93 -1.74
C LYS A 60 -12.69 -12.80 -2.80
N VAL A 61 -11.41 -12.50 -3.09
CA VAL A 61 -10.63 -13.30 -4.02
C VAL A 61 -10.39 -14.71 -3.48
N ALA A 62 -10.12 -14.85 -2.18
CA ALA A 62 -9.96 -16.15 -1.54
C ALA A 62 -11.27 -16.98 -1.63
N GLU A 63 -12.39 -16.39 -1.26
CA GLU A 63 -13.71 -17.02 -1.34
C GLU A 63 -14.10 -17.40 -2.78
N ASP A 64 -13.87 -16.52 -3.75
CA ASP A 64 -14.16 -16.77 -5.16
C ASP A 64 -13.34 -17.96 -5.71
N ILE A 65 -12.08 -18.13 -5.28
CA ILE A 65 -11.25 -19.28 -5.66
C ILE A 65 -11.82 -20.59 -5.10
N LEU A 66 -12.18 -20.60 -3.82
CA LEU A 66 -12.77 -21.76 -3.16
C LEU A 66 -14.15 -22.11 -3.75
N ALA A 67 -14.99 -21.11 -3.97
CA ALA A 67 -16.33 -21.28 -4.54
C ALA A 67 -16.30 -21.84 -5.98
N ARG A 68 -15.31 -21.46 -6.80
CA ARG A 68 -15.11 -22.04 -8.13
C ARG A 68 -14.52 -23.44 -8.10
N GLY A 69 -14.08 -23.92 -6.94
CA GLY A 69 -13.41 -25.20 -6.78
C GLY A 69 -12.01 -25.26 -7.41
N ASP A 70 -11.39 -24.10 -7.67
CA ASP A 70 -10.03 -24.04 -8.23
C ASP A 70 -8.99 -24.59 -7.24
N ALA A 71 -9.23 -24.45 -5.94
CA ALA A 71 -8.43 -25.01 -4.87
C ALA A 71 -9.33 -25.37 -3.66
N ASP A 72 -8.80 -26.15 -2.71
CA ASP A 72 -9.46 -26.51 -1.46
C ASP A 72 -8.92 -25.68 -0.29
N PHE A 73 -7.69 -25.15 -0.43
CA PHE A 73 -7.02 -24.35 0.58
C PHE A 73 -6.36 -23.12 -0.04
N ILE A 74 -6.28 -22.07 0.76
CA ILE A 74 -5.64 -20.81 0.40
C ILE A 74 -4.33 -20.66 1.19
N GLY A 75 -3.21 -20.60 0.48
CA GLY A 75 -1.90 -20.29 1.04
C GLY A 75 -1.64 -18.79 1.04
N MET A 76 -1.24 -18.24 2.17
CA MET A 76 -0.95 -16.81 2.31
C MET A 76 0.42 -16.58 2.96
N GLY A 77 1.23 -15.73 2.36
CA GLY A 77 2.51 -15.28 2.95
C GLY A 77 2.48 -13.79 3.25
N ARG A 78 2.68 -12.96 2.22
CA ARG A 78 2.78 -11.50 2.37
C ARG A 78 1.49 -10.84 2.92
N GLY A 79 0.33 -11.45 2.66
CA GLY A 79 -0.94 -11.02 3.26
C GLY A 79 -0.87 -11.04 4.79
N LEU A 80 -0.37 -12.15 5.36
CA LEU A 80 -0.21 -12.31 6.81
C LEU A 80 0.97 -11.52 7.39
N ILE A 81 2.02 -11.23 6.60
CA ILE A 81 3.06 -10.27 7.02
C ILE A 81 2.48 -8.86 7.15
N ALA A 82 1.62 -8.46 6.21
CA ALA A 82 0.95 -7.17 6.27
C ALA A 82 -0.07 -7.10 7.41
N ASP A 83 -0.84 -8.17 7.62
CA ASP A 83 -1.86 -8.26 8.67
C ASP A 83 -1.93 -9.68 9.24
N PRO A 84 -1.31 -9.97 10.40
CA PRO A 84 -1.36 -11.29 11.01
C PRO A 84 -2.76 -11.69 11.47
N GLU A 85 -3.66 -10.72 11.70
CA GLU A 85 -5.04 -10.95 12.12
C GLU A 85 -6.01 -11.10 10.94
N TRP A 86 -5.52 -11.23 9.73
CA TRP A 86 -6.32 -11.25 8.51
C TRP A 86 -7.46 -12.28 8.58
N VAL A 87 -7.16 -13.51 8.98
CA VAL A 87 -8.14 -14.61 9.07
C VAL A 87 -9.20 -14.31 10.14
N ASN A 88 -8.77 -13.87 11.33
CA ASN A 88 -9.67 -13.51 12.41
C ASN A 88 -10.60 -12.36 11.99
N LYS A 89 -10.08 -11.35 11.29
CA LYS A 89 -10.88 -10.23 10.80
C LYS A 89 -11.95 -10.68 9.81
N VAL A 90 -11.63 -11.63 8.92
CA VAL A 90 -12.60 -12.22 7.99
C VAL A 90 -13.67 -13.03 8.74
N GLU A 91 -13.25 -13.89 9.65
CA GLU A 91 -14.15 -14.73 10.45
C GLU A 91 -15.18 -13.90 11.23
N PHE A 92 -14.77 -12.76 11.77
CA PHE A 92 -15.64 -11.86 12.53
C PHE A 92 -16.33 -10.77 11.70
N GLY A 93 -16.24 -10.79 10.37
CA GLY A 93 -16.86 -9.81 9.48
C GLY A 93 -16.23 -8.41 9.52
N ASN A 94 -14.98 -8.30 9.95
CA ASN A 94 -14.23 -7.05 10.09
C ASN A 94 -13.27 -6.81 8.92
N GLU A 95 -13.68 -7.13 7.71
CA GLU A 95 -12.82 -7.07 6.50
C GLU A 95 -12.27 -5.66 6.20
N CYS A 96 -13.04 -4.63 6.55
CA CYS A 96 -12.60 -3.24 6.42
C CYS A 96 -11.39 -2.88 7.30
N ASP A 97 -11.11 -3.70 8.33
CA ASP A 97 -9.98 -3.55 9.24
C ASP A 97 -8.71 -4.25 8.74
N ILE A 98 -8.77 -4.93 7.62
CA ILE A 98 -7.62 -5.63 7.06
C ILE A 98 -6.64 -4.64 6.47
N ARG A 99 -5.39 -4.69 6.94
CA ARG A 99 -4.25 -4.01 6.34
C ARG A 99 -3.74 -4.82 5.15
N LYS A 100 -4.29 -4.58 3.97
CA LYS A 100 -3.96 -5.35 2.78
C LYS A 100 -2.50 -5.17 2.35
N CYS A 101 -1.85 -6.24 1.94
CA CYS A 101 -0.53 -6.19 1.31
C CYS A 101 -0.63 -5.42 -0.02
N ILE A 102 0.26 -4.46 -0.26
CA ILE A 102 0.32 -3.69 -1.51
C ILE A 102 1.23 -4.31 -2.58
N SER A 103 1.74 -5.51 -2.34
CA SER A 103 2.63 -6.27 -3.23
C SER A 103 3.88 -5.51 -3.70
N CYS A 104 4.41 -4.62 -2.86
CA CYS A 104 5.58 -3.79 -3.17
C CYS A 104 6.92 -4.55 -3.15
N ASN A 105 6.98 -5.70 -2.51
CA ASN A 105 8.18 -6.54 -2.34
C ASN A 105 9.40 -5.87 -1.66
N ILE A 106 9.30 -4.63 -1.19
CA ILE A 106 10.43 -3.84 -0.67
C ILE A 106 10.94 -4.39 0.65
N GLY A 107 10.10 -4.37 1.70
CA GLY A 107 10.52 -4.72 3.05
C GLY A 107 10.60 -6.23 3.32
N CYS A 108 9.83 -7.04 2.62
CA CYS A 108 9.84 -8.49 2.74
C CYS A 108 10.88 -9.14 1.82
N ALA A 109 10.55 -9.34 0.56
CA ALA A 109 11.41 -10.00 -0.41
C ALA A 109 12.73 -9.25 -0.64
N GLY A 110 12.68 -7.92 -0.81
CA GLY A 110 13.86 -7.08 -1.02
C GLY A 110 14.85 -7.15 0.14
N HIS A 111 14.37 -7.07 1.39
CA HIS A 111 15.24 -7.23 2.56
C HIS A 111 15.78 -8.65 2.67
N ARG A 112 14.91 -9.68 2.57
CA ARG A 112 15.33 -11.06 2.78
C ARG A 112 16.23 -11.57 1.66
N ILE A 113 15.86 -11.34 0.40
CA ILE A 113 16.56 -11.89 -0.77
C ILE A 113 17.65 -10.94 -1.26
N GLY A 114 17.31 -9.65 -1.41
CA GLY A 114 18.25 -8.65 -1.95
C GLY A 114 19.34 -8.22 -0.97
N LEU A 115 19.02 -8.08 0.32
CA LEU A 115 19.94 -7.56 1.32
C LEU A 115 20.38 -8.61 2.37
N ASN A 116 19.82 -9.81 2.34
CA ASN A 116 20.02 -10.84 3.37
C ASN A 116 19.81 -10.33 4.81
N GLN A 117 18.77 -9.53 5.00
CA GLN A 117 18.39 -8.94 6.28
C GLN A 117 17.03 -9.45 6.77
N PRO A 118 16.71 -9.29 8.05
CA PRO A 118 15.36 -9.58 8.56
C PRO A 118 14.28 -8.85 7.77
N ILE A 119 13.15 -9.52 7.56
CA ILE A 119 12.02 -8.92 6.85
C ILE A 119 11.47 -7.72 7.60
N ARG A 120 10.96 -6.77 6.84
CA ARG A 120 10.11 -5.66 7.28
C ARG A 120 8.87 -5.59 6.39
N CYS A 121 7.96 -4.72 6.70
CA CYS A 121 6.82 -4.47 5.84
C CYS A 121 6.59 -2.97 5.67
N THR A 122 6.32 -2.55 4.45
CA THR A 122 6.06 -1.14 4.12
C THR A 122 4.78 -0.63 4.79
N VAL A 123 3.79 -1.50 4.97
CA VAL A 123 2.48 -1.15 5.53
C VAL A 123 2.26 -1.64 6.96
N ASN A 124 3.12 -2.51 7.49
CA ASN A 124 3.03 -3.01 8.86
C ASN A 124 4.31 -2.71 9.63
N PRO A 125 4.34 -1.66 10.45
CA PRO A 125 5.52 -1.28 11.22
C PRO A 125 5.87 -2.27 12.33
N ALA A 126 4.94 -3.14 12.75
CA ALA A 126 5.15 -4.09 13.85
C ALA A 126 5.93 -5.36 13.47
N VAL A 127 6.26 -5.55 12.18
CA VAL A 127 7.01 -6.75 11.74
C VAL A 127 8.40 -6.80 12.35
N ASN A 128 8.71 -7.90 13.06
CA ASN A 128 9.99 -8.14 13.74
C ASN A 128 10.36 -7.12 14.84
N THR A 129 9.41 -6.44 15.43
CA THR A 129 9.68 -5.54 16.56
C THR A 129 9.82 -6.27 17.89
N GLY A 130 9.42 -7.54 17.94
CA GLY A 130 9.46 -8.38 19.16
C GLY A 130 8.40 -8.04 20.19
N GLU A 131 7.85 -6.83 20.13
CA GLU A 131 6.82 -6.36 21.03
C GLU A 131 5.69 -5.67 20.26
N ASP A 132 4.48 -5.80 20.77
CA ASP A 132 3.34 -5.06 20.26
C ASP A 132 3.31 -3.67 20.91
N TYR A 133 4.17 -2.76 20.40
CA TYR A 133 4.23 -1.39 20.90
C TYR A 133 2.88 -0.65 20.76
N MET A 134 2.00 -1.10 19.89
CA MET A 134 0.66 -0.52 19.69
C MET A 134 -0.28 -0.81 20.88
N LYS A 135 0.02 -1.82 21.69
CA LYS A 135 -0.71 -2.12 22.93
C LYS A 135 -0.22 -1.34 24.15
N GLN A 136 0.96 -0.71 24.06
CA GLN A 136 1.47 0.12 25.13
C GLN A 136 0.60 1.37 25.28
N LYS A 137 0.40 1.82 26.51
CA LYS A 137 -0.35 3.05 26.79
C LYS A 137 0.59 4.07 27.44
N VAL A 138 0.33 5.34 27.15
CA VAL A 138 1.08 6.42 27.81
C VAL A 138 0.71 6.47 29.30
N ASN A 139 1.72 6.68 30.14
CA ASN A 139 1.50 6.79 31.60
C ASN A 139 0.85 8.12 32.01
N LYS A 140 0.98 9.13 31.14
CA LYS A 140 0.45 10.47 31.36
C LYS A 140 -0.18 10.98 30.07
N PRO A 141 -1.42 11.48 30.14
CA PRO A 141 -2.05 12.10 28.97
C PRO A 141 -1.19 13.22 28.39
N CYS A 142 -1.11 13.27 27.06
CA CYS A 142 -0.39 14.32 26.34
C CYS A 142 -1.16 14.73 25.08
N ASN A 143 -0.90 15.95 24.62
CA ASN A 143 -1.43 16.48 23.36
C ASN A 143 -0.39 16.30 22.24
N VAL A 144 -0.77 15.63 21.18
CA VAL A 144 0.07 15.43 20.00
C VAL A 144 -0.53 16.16 18.81
N VAL A 145 0.23 17.04 18.18
CA VAL A 145 -0.17 17.70 16.93
C VAL A 145 0.64 17.12 15.79
N VAL A 146 -0.05 16.56 14.79
CA VAL A 146 0.55 15.98 13.60
C VAL A 146 0.23 16.88 12.42
N ILE A 147 1.27 17.31 11.69
CA ILE A 147 1.16 18.21 10.54
C ILE A 147 1.37 17.41 9.25
N GLY A 148 0.29 17.27 8.47
CA GLY A 148 0.26 16.51 7.22
C GLY A 148 -0.49 15.19 7.34
N GLY A 149 -1.56 15.03 6.54
CA GLY A 149 -2.46 13.88 6.51
C GLY A 149 -2.06 12.80 5.49
N GLY A 150 -0.78 12.71 5.13
CA GLY A 150 -0.23 11.63 4.33
C GLY A 150 -0.09 10.33 5.14
N THR A 151 0.45 9.27 4.51
CA THR A 151 0.60 7.95 5.16
C THR A 151 1.41 8.02 6.45
N ALA A 152 2.49 8.79 6.50
CA ALA A 152 3.31 8.97 7.70
C ALA A 152 2.56 9.70 8.81
N GLY A 153 1.83 10.77 8.46
CA GLY A 153 1.04 11.52 9.45
C GLY A 153 -0.15 10.75 9.97
N LEU A 154 -0.84 10.01 9.11
CA LEU A 154 -1.93 9.13 9.53
C LEU A 154 -1.43 8.03 10.50
N GLU A 155 -0.28 7.38 10.20
CA GLU A 155 0.30 6.38 11.10
C GLU A 155 0.68 7.00 12.45
N ALA A 156 1.35 8.15 12.44
CA ALA A 156 1.72 8.87 13.66
C ALA A 156 0.49 9.27 14.48
N ALA A 157 -0.54 9.80 13.81
CA ALA A 157 -1.76 10.24 14.49
C ALA A 157 -2.56 9.09 15.08
N CYS A 158 -2.76 8.01 14.32
CA CYS A 158 -3.45 6.83 14.82
C CYS A 158 -2.70 6.20 16.00
N THR A 159 -1.38 6.01 15.87
CA THR A 159 -0.56 5.43 16.94
C THR A 159 -0.59 6.28 18.20
N ALA A 160 -0.45 7.61 18.08
CA ALA A 160 -0.54 8.51 19.23
C ALA A 160 -1.90 8.41 19.92
N ALA A 161 -2.99 8.40 19.18
CA ALA A 161 -4.32 8.26 19.73
C ALA A 161 -4.56 6.89 20.38
N GLU A 162 -4.11 5.81 19.76
CA GLU A 162 -4.25 4.43 20.26
C GLU A 162 -3.49 4.22 21.57
N VAL A 163 -2.33 4.84 21.74
CA VAL A 163 -1.60 4.77 23.01
C VAL A 163 -2.18 5.68 24.10
N GLY A 164 -3.18 6.52 23.78
CA GLY A 164 -3.97 7.30 24.73
C GLY A 164 -3.72 8.80 24.73
N CYS A 165 -2.99 9.35 23.75
CA CYS A 165 -2.81 10.79 23.61
C CYS A 165 -4.07 11.45 22.99
N THR A 166 -4.34 12.70 23.35
CA THR A 166 -5.25 13.55 22.57
C THR A 166 -4.50 14.01 21.33
N THR A 167 -4.98 13.66 20.15
CA THR A 167 -4.23 13.84 18.91
C THR A 167 -4.98 14.74 17.93
N PHE A 168 -4.25 15.69 17.34
CA PHE A 168 -4.76 16.63 16.35
C PHE A 168 -3.98 16.44 15.05
N LEU A 169 -4.68 16.07 13.97
CA LEU A 169 -4.10 15.93 12.64
C LEU A 169 -4.54 17.10 11.77
N ILE A 170 -3.59 17.87 11.25
CA ILE A 170 -3.84 19.03 10.41
C ILE A 170 -3.40 18.72 8.98
N GLU A 171 -4.34 18.80 8.03
CA GLU A 171 -4.09 18.58 6.60
C GLU A 171 -4.59 19.76 5.77
N LYS A 172 -3.72 20.30 4.92
CA LYS A 172 -4.03 21.46 4.06
C LYS A 172 -4.99 21.13 2.92
N LYS A 173 -5.02 19.86 2.47
CA LYS A 173 -5.90 19.39 1.39
C LYS A 173 -7.25 18.93 1.94
N ALA A 174 -8.24 18.81 1.06
CA ALA A 174 -9.53 18.23 1.37
C ALA A 174 -9.45 16.72 1.65
N GLU A 175 -8.48 16.06 1.03
CA GLU A 175 -8.32 14.60 1.05
C GLU A 175 -7.10 14.19 1.87
N LEU A 176 -7.26 13.09 2.62
CA LEU A 176 -6.19 12.42 3.34
C LEU A 176 -5.49 11.38 2.45
N GLY A 177 -4.36 10.84 2.95
CA GLY A 177 -3.60 9.78 2.28
C GLY A 177 -2.39 10.28 1.48
N GLY A 178 -2.32 11.59 1.24
CA GLY A 178 -1.15 12.24 0.67
C GLY A 178 -0.73 11.69 -0.68
N LEU A 179 0.57 11.54 -0.89
CA LEU A 179 1.14 11.14 -2.18
C LEU A 179 0.74 9.72 -2.61
N ALA A 180 0.56 8.79 -1.68
CA ALA A 180 0.12 7.43 -2.00
C ALA A 180 -1.27 7.41 -2.66
N SER A 181 -2.20 8.23 -2.17
CA SER A 181 -3.53 8.38 -2.78
C SER A 181 -3.46 9.07 -4.16
N VAL A 182 -2.52 9.98 -4.37
CA VAL A 182 -2.33 10.60 -5.69
C VAL A 182 -1.79 9.58 -6.68
N ILE A 183 -0.72 8.88 -6.34
CA ILE A 183 -0.07 7.88 -7.22
C ILE A 183 -1.02 6.72 -7.55
N SER A 184 -1.90 6.34 -6.63
CA SER A 184 -2.86 5.24 -6.86
C SER A 184 -3.90 5.52 -7.95
N LYS A 185 -4.00 6.76 -8.46
CA LYS A 185 -4.82 7.10 -9.63
C LYS A 185 -4.28 6.53 -10.93
N ILE A 186 -2.97 6.22 -10.98
CA ILE A 186 -2.37 5.52 -12.11
C ILE A 186 -2.92 4.09 -12.13
N PRO A 187 -3.44 3.58 -13.28
CA PRO A 187 -4.12 2.28 -13.37
C PRO A 187 -3.36 1.13 -12.74
N ASP A 188 -2.05 1.01 -13.00
CA ASP A 188 -1.22 -0.08 -12.49
C ASP A 188 -0.74 0.11 -11.04
N LYS A 189 -1.03 1.27 -10.44
CA LYS A 189 -0.69 1.60 -9.05
C LYS A 189 -1.89 1.59 -8.10
N LYS A 190 -3.07 1.14 -8.55
CA LYS A 190 -4.32 1.17 -7.75
C LYS A 190 -4.20 0.54 -6.36
N ARG A 191 -3.37 -0.50 -6.22
CA ARG A 191 -3.13 -1.16 -4.91
C ARG A 191 -2.54 -0.23 -3.85
N LEU A 192 -1.89 0.86 -4.24
CA LEU A 192 -1.36 1.83 -3.29
C LEU A 192 -2.47 2.53 -2.50
N ALA A 193 -3.70 2.59 -3.03
CA ALA A 193 -4.85 3.17 -2.32
C ALA A 193 -5.26 2.36 -1.09
N ASP A 194 -4.99 1.06 -1.06
CA ASP A 194 -5.43 0.18 0.04
C ASP A 194 -4.86 0.64 1.39
N PHE A 195 -3.60 1.08 1.42
CA PHE A 195 -2.98 1.50 2.67
C PHE A 195 -3.53 2.82 3.20
N PRO A 196 -3.58 3.93 2.45
CA PRO A 196 -4.22 5.15 2.94
C PRO A 196 -5.71 4.96 3.29
N ASN A 197 -6.46 4.16 2.52
CA ASN A 197 -7.85 3.86 2.84
C ASN A 197 -7.99 3.12 4.18
N TYR A 198 -7.16 2.11 4.42
CA TYR A 198 -7.07 1.44 5.72
C TYR A 198 -6.74 2.43 6.85
N MET A 199 -5.77 3.33 6.64
CA MET A 199 -5.38 4.31 7.65
C MET A 199 -6.49 5.31 7.97
N ILE A 200 -7.22 5.78 6.95
CA ILE A 200 -8.37 6.66 7.12
C ILE A 200 -9.49 5.95 7.91
N HIS A 201 -9.76 4.69 7.56
CA HIS A 201 -10.72 3.86 8.27
C HIS A 201 -10.30 3.64 9.75
N ARG A 202 -9.02 3.32 10.00
CA ARG A 202 -8.47 3.19 11.35
C ARG A 202 -8.62 4.49 12.14
N ALA A 203 -8.30 5.63 11.53
CA ALA A 203 -8.44 6.96 12.14
C ALA A 203 -9.89 7.29 12.52
N SER A 204 -10.87 6.89 11.70
CA SER A 204 -12.29 7.16 11.96
C SER A 204 -12.86 6.46 13.21
N LYS A 205 -12.19 5.45 13.73
CA LYS A 205 -12.56 4.71 14.93
C LYS A 205 -12.03 5.31 16.24
N LEU A 206 -11.16 6.31 16.14
CA LEU A 206 -10.44 6.87 17.30
C LEU A 206 -11.12 8.16 17.79
N HIS A 207 -11.77 8.10 18.93
CA HIS A 207 -12.54 9.22 19.51
C HIS A 207 -11.66 10.37 20.03
N ASN A 208 -10.38 10.11 20.28
CA ASN A 208 -9.39 11.07 20.74
C ASN A 208 -8.45 11.57 19.62
N LEU A 209 -8.82 11.31 18.36
CA LEU A 209 -8.16 11.84 17.16
C LEU A 209 -9.06 12.87 16.46
N PHE A 210 -8.62 14.11 16.43
CA PHE A 210 -9.32 15.23 15.80
C PHE A 210 -8.63 15.60 14.48
N ILE A 211 -9.38 15.59 13.37
CA ILE A 211 -8.82 15.79 12.02
C ILE A 211 -9.33 17.11 11.44
N PHE A 212 -8.40 18.01 11.13
CA PHE A 212 -8.67 19.30 10.48
C PHE A 212 -8.21 19.25 9.03
N LYS A 213 -9.14 19.02 8.11
CA LYS A 213 -8.92 19.10 6.66
C LYS A 213 -9.10 20.52 6.14
N ASN A 214 -8.59 20.80 4.92
CA ASN A 214 -8.59 22.15 4.33
C ASN A 214 -7.97 23.21 5.24
N THR A 215 -7.02 22.82 6.09
CA THR A 215 -6.47 23.66 7.14
C THR A 215 -4.94 23.71 7.03
N SER A 216 -4.40 24.89 6.80
CA SER A 216 -2.95 25.11 6.83
C SER A 216 -2.47 25.22 8.28
N ALA A 217 -1.45 24.45 8.64
CA ALA A 217 -0.84 24.50 9.96
C ALA A 217 0.00 25.78 10.10
N THR A 218 -0.55 26.80 10.72
CA THR A 218 0.21 28.00 11.12
C THR A 218 0.78 27.81 12.53
N ALA A 219 1.82 28.57 12.87
CA ALA A 219 2.42 28.50 14.20
C ALA A 219 1.41 28.88 15.30
N GLU A 220 0.50 29.81 15.02
CA GLU A 220 -0.55 30.26 15.93
C GLU A 220 -1.55 29.14 16.18
N LEU A 221 -2.03 28.48 15.11
CA LEU A 221 -2.95 27.35 15.23
C LEU A 221 -2.31 26.20 16.04
N VAL A 222 -1.08 25.81 15.68
CA VAL A 222 -0.39 24.73 16.38
C VAL A 222 -0.21 25.06 17.86
N LYS A 223 0.20 26.28 18.20
CA LYS A 223 0.34 26.71 19.61
C LYS A 223 -1.00 26.75 20.36
N SER A 224 -2.09 27.11 19.69
CA SER A 224 -3.43 27.15 20.32
C SER A 224 -3.95 25.78 20.75
N LEU A 225 -3.45 24.69 20.13
CA LEU A 225 -3.76 23.30 20.51
C LEU A 225 -2.94 22.81 21.72
N ASN A 226 -2.06 23.65 22.24
CA ASN A 226 -1.23 23.38 23.41
C ASN A 226 -0.48 22.02 23.33
N PRO A 227 0.35 21.79 22.29
CA PRO A 227 0.99 20.50 22.05
C PRO A 227 2.12 20.23 23.04
N ASP A 228 2.16 19.00 23.56
CA ASP A 228 3.35 18.44 24.21
C ASP A 228 4.35 17.91 23.16
N ILE A 229 3.82 17.40 22.04
CA ILE A 229 4.62 16.83 20.94
C ILE A 229 4.06 17.35 19.61
N ILE A 230 4.98 17.75 18.72
CA ILE A 230 4.66 18.10 17.33
C ILE A 230 5.36 17.12 16.41
N VAL A 231 4.58 16.47 15.54
CA VAL A 231 5.07 15.57 14.49
C VAL A 231 4.97 16.25 13.14
N ASN A 232 6.12 16.53 12.51
CA ASN A 232 6.15 17.06 11.15
C ASN A 232 6.13 15.93 10.14
N ALA A 233 5.00 15.77 9.44
CA ALA A 233 4.75 14.76 8.41
C ALA A 233 4.29 15.40 7.08
N THR A 234 4.78 16.60 6.75
CA THR A 234 4.36 17.40 5.59
C THR A 234 4.77 16.80 4.24
N GLY A 235 5.58 15.74 4.24
CA GLY A 235 6.01 15.03 3.04
C GLY A 235 7.12 15.76 2.28
N SER A 236 7.21 15.46 0.99
CA SER A 236 8.21 16.03 0.09
C SER A 236 7.54 16.70 -1.10
N VAL A 237 8.29 17.61 -1.74
CA VAL A 237 7.91 18.25 -2.99
C VAL A 237 8.88 17.84 -4.09
N PRO A 238 8.44 17.76 -5.36
CA PRO A 238 9.36 17.49 -6.48
C PRO A 238 10.46 18.55 -6.56
N THR A 239 11.70 18.10 -6.72
CA THR A 239 12.83 18.98 -7.03
C THR A 239 12.96 19.06 -8.54
N LEU A 240 12.92 20.27 -9.09
CA LEU A 240 13.08 20.49 -10.51
C LEU A 240 14.58 20.48 -10.89
N PRO A 241 14.95 19.86 -12.03
CA PRO A 241 16.32 19.94 -12.51
C PRO A 241 16.70 21.39 -12.90
N PRO A 242 17.98 21.76 -12.87
CA PRO A 242 18.43 23.12 -13.18
C PRO A 242 18.45 23.39 -14.69
N ILE A 243 17.27 23.41 -15.31
CA ILE A 243 17.08 23.69 -16.73
C ILE A 243 16.59 25.13 -16.86
N THR A 244 17.28 25.93 -17.67
CA THR A 244 16.93 27.33 -17.92
C THR A 244 15.50 27.44 -18.45
N GLY A 245 14.67 28.29 -17.81
CA GLY A 245 13.28 28.52 -18.20
C GLY A 245 12.28 27.48 -17.69
N LEU A 246 12.72 26.35 -17.10
CA LEU A 246 11.82 25.31 -16.61
C LEU A 246 10.86 25.83 -15.52
N HIS A 247 11.37 26.58 -14.56
CA HIS A 247 10.57 27.16 -13.48
C HIS A 247 9.47 28.13 -13.97
N ASP A 248 9.66 28.70 -15.16
CA ASP A 248 8.70 29.62 -15.76
C ASP A 248 7.57 28.91 -16.50
N LEU A 249 7.75 27.65 -16.84
CA LEU A 249 6.82 26.86 -17.67
C LEU A 249 6.12 25.73 -16.92
N VAL A 250 6.80 25.09 -15.95
CA VAL A 250 6.33 23.87 -15.31
C VAL A 250 5.07 24.12 -14.47
N ASP A 251 4.06 23.28 -14.64
CA ASP A 251 2.79 23.25 -13.91
C ASP A 251 1.96 24.56 -14.02
N LYS A 252 2.26 25.40 -15.01
CA LYS A 252 1.50 26.64 -15.25
C LYS A 252 0.41 26.46 -16.28
N ASP A 253 -0.67 27.22 -16.13
CA ASP A 253 -1.78 27.21 -17.07
C ASP A 253 -1.34 27.64 -18.47
N GLY A 254 -1.84 26.96 -19.49
CA GLY A 254 -1.51 27.22 -20.87
C GLY A 254 -0.15 26.67 -21.35
N THR A 255 0.59 26.00 -20.46
CA THR A 255 1.84 25.29 -20.85
C THR A 255 1.60 23.79 -20.97
N ASN A 256 2.47 23.13 -21.76
CA ASN A 256 2.49 21.67 -21.92
C ASN A 256 3.67 21.03 -21.16
N VAL A 257 4.17 21.72 -20.13
CA VAL A 257 5.25 21.27 -19.26
C VAL A 257 4.70 20.99 -17.88
N ALA A 258 4.70 19.73 -17.47
CA ALA A 258 4.13 19.32 -16.18
C ALA A 258 5.07 18.43 -15.39
N THR A 259 5.03 18.55 -14.05
CA THR A 259 5.55 17.50 -13.18
C THR A 259 4.68 16.25 -13.27
N VAL A 260 5.25 15.10 -12.95
CA VAL A 260 4.48 13.84 -12.90
C VAL A 260 3.27 13.96 -11.95
N LEU A 261 3.40 14.66 -10.83
CA LEU A 261 2.29 14.83 -9.89
C LEU A 261 1.16 15.66 -10.50
N LYS A 262 1.49 16.74 -11.21
CA LYS A 262 0.51 17.54 -11.92
C LYS A 262 -0.15 16.76 -13.07
N MET A 263 0.61 15.95 -13.77
CA MET A 263 0.09 15.05 -14.78
C MET A 263 -0.95 14.08 -14.18
N ILE A 264 -0.64 13.44 -13.04
CA ILE A 264 -1.56 12.52 -12.36
C ILE A 264 -2.82 13.26 -11.84
N GLU A 265 -2.68 14.48 -11.34
CA GLU A 265 -3.84 15.29 -10.93
C GLU A 265 -4.80 15.56 -12.10
N ARG A 266 -4.25 15.71 -13.30
CA ARG A 266 -4.98 16.01 -14.55
C ARG A 266 -5.16 14.77 -15.44
N ILE A 267 -5.05 13.58 -14.89
CA ILE A 267 -5.01 12.31 -15.64
C ILE A 267 -6.22 12.14 -16.58
N ASN A 268 -7.38 12.58 -16.16
CA ASN A 268 -8.62 12.51 -16.95
C ASN A 268 -8.73 13.58 -18.04
N GLU A 269 -7.79 14.53 -18.10
CA GLU A 269 -7.75 15.57 -19.14
C GLU A 269 -6.96 15.12 -20.37
N TYR A 270 -6.17 14.05 -20.24
CA TYR A 270 -5.40 13.49 -21.35
C TYR A 270 -6.27 12.51 -22.16
N PRO A 271 -6.13 12.50 -23.50
CA PRO A 271 -6.84 11.54 -24.34
C PRO A 271 -6.33 10.11 -24.05
N GLU A 272 -7.23 9.13 -24.12
CA GLU A 272 -6.87 7.71 -23.99
C GLU A 272 -5.91 7.24 -25.11
N ASP A 273 -6.04 7.83 -26.30
CA ASP A 273 -5.15 7.57 -27.45
C ASP A 273 -4.21 8.75 -27.68
N MET A 274 -2.94 8.51 -27.43
CA MET A 274 -1.84 9.46 -27.67
C MET A 274 -1.13 9.23 -29.01
N THR A 275 -1.67 8.42 -29.92
CA THR A 275 -1.08 8.14 -31.24
C THR A 275 -0.78 9.42 -32.00
N GLY A 276 0.44 9.56 -32.50
CA GLY A 276 0.91 10.74 -33.24
C GLY A 276 1.31 11.94 -32.37
N LYS A 277 1.14 11.88 -31.07
CA LYS A 277 1.68 12.89 -30.14
C LYS A 277 3.15 12.62 -29.86
N LYS A 278 3.92 13.69 -29.63
CA LYS A 278 5.32 13.60 -29.19
C LYS A 278 5.38 14.01 -27.73
N VAL A 279 5.80 13.08 -26.90
CA VAL A 279 6.01 13.31 -25.46
C VAL A 279 7.50 13.24 -25.15
N SER A 280 8.02 14.21 -24.42
CA SER A 280 9.40 14.22 -23.94
C SER A 280 9.40 14.07 -22.42
N ILE A 281 10.11 13.07 -21.93
CA ILE A 281 10.22 12.77 -20.49
C ILE A 281 11.64 13.15 -20.05
N ILE A 282 11.73 14.04 -19.06
CA ILE A 282 13.01 14.47 -18.49
C ILE A 282 13.27 13.66 -17.22
N GLY A 283 14.18 12.71 -17.32
CA GLY A 283 14.56 11.79 -16.25
C GLY A 283 14.24 10.33 -16.59
N GLY A 284 15.24 9.46 -16.59
CA GLY A 284 15.17 8.03 -16.90
C GLY A 284 15.14 7.13 -15.65
N GLY A 285 14.77 7.65 -14.50
CA GLY A 285 14.55 6.86 -13.28
C GLY A 285 13.21 6.15 -13.25
N ALA A 286 12.91 5.43 -12.16
CA ALA A 286 11.67 4.64 -12.02
C ALA A 286 10.39 5.45 -12.31
N VAL A 287 10.33 6.70 -11.86
CA VAL A 287 9.18 7.59 -12.12
C VAL A 287 9.04 7.91 -13.61
N GLY A 288 10.16 8.16 -14.31
CA GLY A 288 10.13 8.41 -15.76
C GLY A 288 9.68 7.17 -16.55
N LEU A 289 10.07 5.98 -16.11
CA LEU A 289 9.61 4.72 -16.71
C LEU A 289 8.11 4.52 -16.47
N ASP A 290 7.61 4.77 -15.26
CA ASP A 290 6.16 4.70 -14.95
C ASP A 290 5.35 5.66 -15.86
N VAL A 291 5.89 6.86 -16.18
CA VAL A 291 5.24 7.82 -17.10
C VAL A 291 5.27 7.34 -18.54
N MET A 292 6.31 6.60 -18.95
CA MET A 292 6.38 6.01 -20.31
C MET A 292 5.36 4.89 -20.50
N GLU A 293 5.09 4.13 -19.45
CA GLU A 293 4.17 3.00 -19.49
C GLU A 293 2.70 3.48 -19.44
N PHE A 294 2.46 4.60 -18.81
CA PHE A 294 1.15 5.24 -18.70
C PHE A 294 0.72 5.92 -20.01
#